data_f48405993cd83bdd62577cf79bf039c8
#
_entry.id   f48405993cd83bdd62577cf79bf039c8
#
_cell.length_a   1.000
_cell.length_b   1.000
_cell.length_c   1.000
_cell.angle_alpha   90.00
_cell.angle_beta   90.00
_cell.angle_gamma   90.00
#
_symmetry.space_group_name_H-M   'P 1'
#
loop_
_entity.id
_entity.type
_entity.pdbx_description
1 polymer ?
#
loop_
_entity_poly.entity_id
_entity_poly.type
_entity_poly.pdbx_seq_one_letter_code
_entity_poly.pdbx_strand_id
1 'polypeptide(L)'
;MEEQFIYMAKESVIKGQVKIGQGTSIWYHATVRGDKAPIEIGEYTNVQDNAVLHVDAENPVVIGDYVTIGHGAIIHGCTIGDESLIGMGAVILNGAKIGKHCVVGAGALITQNMEVPDGSLIFGNPGKIRRVLTEEEKAYNRKNAMGYVKEAREELEKVERKEEM
;
A
#
# COMPACT_ATOMS: atom_id res chain seq x y z
N MET A 1 -18.70 -19.10 2.09
CA MET A 1 -17.59 -18.46 2.84
C MET A 1 -16.61 -17.97 1.77
N GLU A 2 -16.27 -16.68 1.76
CA GLU A 2 -15.20 -16.23 0.87
C GLU A 2 -13.89 -16.86 1.35
N GLU A 3 -13.18 -17.52 0.44
CA GLU A 3 -11.93 -18.19 0.74
C GLU A 3 -10.88 -17.14 1.11
N GLN A 4 -10.28 -17.27 2.29
CA GLN A 4 -9.23 -16.36 2.76
C GLN A 4 -7.97 -16.60 1.92
N PHE A 5 -7.43 -15.55 1.32
CA PHE A 5 -6.20 -15.64 0.55
C PHE A 5 -5.29 -14.45 0.81
N ILE A 6 -4.01 -14.64 0.55
CA ILE A 6 -3.00 -13.60 0.39
C ILE A 6 -2.24 -13.94 -0.88
N TYR A 7 -2.13 -13.00 -1.80
CA TYR A 7 -1.34 -13.20 -3.01
C TYR A 7 0.07 -12.61 -2.83
N MET A 8 1.09 -13.38 -3.10
CA MET A 8 2.47 -12.94 -3.14
C MET A 8 3.11 -13.43 -4.43
N ALA A 9 3.45 -12.49 -5.32
CA ALA A 9 4.17 -12.82 -6.55
C ALA A 9 5.49 -13.51 -6.20
N LYS A 10 5.88 -14.52 -6.97
CA LYS A 10 7.08 -15.34 -6.72
C LYS A 10 8.36 -14.49 -6.61
N GLU A 11 8.41 -13.40 -7.35
CA GLU A 11 9.54 -12.47 -7.40
C GLU A 11 9.46 -11.37 -6.34
N SER A 12 8.43 -11.35 -5.48
CA SER A 12 8.36 -10.43 -4.36
C SER A 12 9.29 -10.88 -3.22
N VAL A 13 9.76 -9.92 -2.42
CA VAL A 13 10.64 -10.20 -1.28
C VAL A 13 9.95 -9.75 0.01
N ILE A 14 9.64 -10.71 0.89
CA ILE A 14 9.12 -10.43 2.22
C ILE A 14 10.14 -10.91 3.25
N LYS A 15 10.57 -10.03 4.17
CA LYS A 15 11.58 -10.35 5.18
C LYS A 15 11.30 -9.67 6.51
N GLY A 16 11.59 -10.38 7.60
CA GLY A 16 11.50 -9.87 8.97
C GLY A 16 10.08 -9.95 9.55
N GLN A 17 9.75 -9.01 10.42
CA GLN A 17 8.45 -8.97 11.11
C GLN A 17 7.40 -8.31 10.21
N VAL A 18 6.71 -9.11 9.42
CA VAL A 18 5.67 -8.63 8.49
C VAL A 18 4.37 -9.37 8.74
N LYS A 19 3.29 -8.62 8.96
CA LYS A 19 1.93 -9.12 9.07
C LYS A 19 1.10 -8.59 7.90
N ILE A 20 0.39 -9.48 7.22
CA ILE A 20 -0.40 -9.16 6.02
C ILE A 20 -1.83 -9.64 6.24
N GLY A 21 -2.81 -8.76 6.02
CA GLY A 21 -4.23 -9.06 6.11
C GLY A 21 -4.75 -9.88 4.92
N GLN A 22 -5.89 -10.51 5.11
CA GLN A 22 -6.56 -11.31 4.07
C GLN A 22 -6.93 -10.45 2.85
N GLY A 23 -6.99 -11.06 1.68
CA GLY A 23 -7.32 -10.38 0.42
C GLY A 23 -6.24 -9.42 -0.09
N THR A 24 -5.13 -9.29 0.64
CA THR A 24 -4.02 -8.41 0.27
C THR A 24 -3.11 -9.07 -0.75
N SER A 25 -2.52 -8.25 -1.62
CA SER A 25 -1.65 -8.69 -2.70
C SER A 25 -0.32 -7.94 -2.73
N ILE A 26 0.77 -8.69 -2.87
CA ILE A 26 2.14 -8.18 -3.03
C ILE A 26 2.63 -8.58 -4.42
N TRP A 27 2.89 -7.60 -5.27
CA TRP A 27 3.13 -7.79 -6.69
C TRP A 27 4.62 -7.94 -7.03
N TYR A 28 4.91 -8.03 -8.32
CA TYR A 28 6.24 -8.39 -8.84
C TYR A 28 7.33 -7.42 -8.40
N HIS A 29 8.43 -7.99 -7.88
CA HIS A 29 9.60 -7.24 -7.41
C HIS A 29 9.33 -6.24 -6.28
N ALA A 30 8.15 -6.26 -5.67
CA ALA A 30 7.91 -5.49 -4.46
C ALA A 30 8.75 -6.04 -3.30
N THR A 31 9.30 -5.15 -2.48
CA THR A 31 10.11 -5.51 -1.32
C THR A 31 9.45 -5.01 -0.04
N VAL A 32 9.14 -5.92 0.88
CA VAL A 32 8.57 -5.62 2.20
C VAL A 32 9.53 -6.13 3.26
N ARG A 33 10.27 -5.22 3.91
CA ARG A 33 11.36 -5.59 4.80
C ARG A 33 11.21 -4.96 6.19
N GLY A 34 10.65 -5.77 7.12
CA GLY A 34 10.47 -5.44 8.55
C GLY A 34 11.59 -5.99 9.42
N ASP A 35 12.84 -5.65 9.11
CA ASP A 35 14.04 -6.21 9.76
C ASP A 35 14.47 -5.45 11.02
N LYS A 36 14.00 -4.22 11.23
CA LYS A 36 14.32 -3.38 12.39
C LYS A 36 13.11 -3.03 13.25
N ALA A 37 11.94 -2.97 12.66
CA ALA A 37 10.65 -2.76 13.29
C ALA A 37 9.57 -3.52 12.51
N PRO A 38 8.36 -3.74 13.07
CA PRO A 38 7.30 -4.44 12.36
C PRO A 38 6.72 -3.63 11.19
N ILE A 39 6.23 -4.36 10.18
CA ILE A 39 5.36 -3.86 9.12
C ILE A 39 4.01 -4.56 9.27
N GLU A 40 2.94 -3.80 9.40
CA GLU A 40 1.58 -4.31 9.39
C GLU A 40 0.84 -3.77 8.16
N ILE A 41 0.27 -4.67 7.38
CA ILE A 41 -0.53 -4.37 6.20
C ILE A 41 -1.93 -4.93 6.43
N GLY A 42 -2.94 -4.09 6.32
CA GLY A 42 -4.33 -4.43 6.51
C GLY A 42 -4.89 -5.37 5.45
N GLU A 43 -6.20 -5.50 5.44
CA GLU A 43 -6.94 -6.38 4.54
C GLU A 43 -7.22 -5.70 3.19
N TYR A 44 -7.34 -6.50 2.12
CA TYR A 44 -7.69 -6.04 0.76
C TYR A 44 -6.82 -4.90 0.23
N THR A 45 -5.60 -4.79 0.74
CA THR A 45 -4.58 -3.80 0.36
C THR A 45 -3.71 -4.37 -0.75
N ASN A 46 -3.17 -3.52 -1.61
CA ASN A 46 -2.24 -3.97 -2.65
C ASN A 46 -0.94 -3.17 -2.62
N VAL A 47 0.17 -3.90 -2.72
CA VAL A 47 1.52 -3.36 -2.85
C VAL A 47 2.02 -3.72 -4.25
N GLN A 48 2.04 -2.72 -5.12
CA GLN A 48 2.25 -2.92 -6.54
C GLN A 48 3.73 -3.12 -6.89
N ASP A 49 3.97 -3.43 -8.16
CA ASP A 49 5.28 -3.79 -8.70
C ASP A 49 6.35 -2.76 -8.34
N ASN A 50 7.51 -3.26 -7.95
CA ASN A 50 8.69 -2.48 -7.57
C ASN A 50 8.50 -1.52 -6.38
N ALA A 51 7.40 -1.58 -5.65
CA ALA A 51 7.24 -0.79 -4.43
C ALA A 51 8.16 -1.31 -3.31
N VAL A 52 8.61 -0.40 -2.46
CA VAL A 52 9.48 -0.73 -1.32
C VAL A 52 8.83 -0.27 -0.03
N LEU A 53 8.61 -1.18 0.91
CA LEU A 53 8.20 -0.92 2.28
C LEU A 53 9.37 -1.25 3.21
N HIS A 54 9.83 -0.28 3.97
CA HIS A 54 10.93 -0.47 4.91
C HIS A 54 10.75 0.36 6.18
N VAL A 55 11.51 0.02 7.19
CA VAL A 55 11.43 0.56 8.55
C VAL A 55 12.83 0.90 9.07
N ASP A 56 12.91 1.82 10.02
CA ASP A 56 14.03 1.88 10.96
C ASP A 56 13.58 1.41 12.37
N ALA A 57 14.48 1.45 13.35
CA ALA A 57 14.20 0.88 14.66
C ALA A 57 13.09 1.62 15.44
N GLU A 58 12.83 2.88 15.13
CA GLU A 58 11.89 3.73 15.85
C GLU A 58 10.59 3.97 15.09
N ASN A 59 10.58 3.67 13.78
CA ASN A 59 9.47 3.98 12.91
C ASN A 59 8.98 2.71 12.19
N PRO A 60 7.97 2.01 12.75
CA PRO A 60 7.28 0.92 12.07
C PRO A 60 6.47 1.44 10.88
N VAL A 61 6.05 0.53 10.01
CA VAL A 61 5.07 0.82 8.96
C VAL A 61 3.74 0.19 9.33
N VAL A 62 2.69 1.02 9.31
CA VAL A 62 1.31 0.57 9.51
C VAL A 62 0.45 1.04 8.34
N ILE A 63 -0.10 0.10 7.60
CA ILE A 63 -0.96 0.36 6.44
C ILE A 63 -2.35 -0.23 6.73
N GLY A 64 -3.38 0.57 6.56
CA GLY A 64 -4.77 0.19 6.79
C GLY A 64 -5.34 -0.76 5.74
N ASP A 65 -6.65 -0.89 5.76
CA ASP A 65 -7.42 -1.74 4.86
C ASP A 65 -7.74 -1.01 3.53
N TYR A 66 -7.88 -1.77 2.45
CA TYR A 66 -8.22 -1.24 1.12
C TYR A 66 -7.29 -0.14 0.61
N VAL A 67 -6.04 -0.16 1.03
CA VAL A 67 -5.03 0.80 0.58
C VAL A 67 -4.39 0.33 -0.72
N THR A 68 -4.13 1.27 -1.62
CA THR A 68 -3.31 1.03 -2.81
C THR A 68 -1.95 1.68 -2.64
N ILE A 69 -0.88 0.88 -2.72
CA ILE A 69 0.51 1.35 -2.82
C ILE A 69 0.95 1.21 -4.28
N GLY A 70 1.03 2.32 -4.98
CA GLY A 70 1.30 2.38 -6.41
C GLY A 70 2.69 1.89 -6.80
N HIS A 71 2.85 1.52 -8.08
CA HIS A 71 4.10 1.03 -8.64
C HIS A 71 5.31 1.90 -8.28
N GLY A 72 6.37 1.30 -7.81
CA GLY A 72 7.62 1.99 -7.49
C GLY A 72 7.55 2.99 -6.32
N ALA A 73 6.46 3.03 -5.55
CA ALA A 73 6.36 3.88 -4.37
C ALA A 73 7.33 3.41 -3.27
N ILE A 74 7.85 4.35 -2.48
CA ILE A 74 8.73 4.08 -1.34
C ILE A 74 8.00 4.51 -0.06
N ILE A 75 7.73 3.54 0.79
CA ILE A 75 7.03 3.70 2.06
C ILE A 75 8.01 3.39 3.17
N HIS A 76 8.41 4.40 3.91
CA HIS A 76 9.43 4.24 4.93
C HIS A 76 8.97 4.78 6.28
N GLY A 77 8.81 3.88 7.27
CA GLY A 77 8.55 4.22 8.66
C GLY A 77 7.34 5.14 8.92
N CYS A 78 6.20 4.88 8.29
CA CYS A 78 5.04 5.77 8.32
C CYS A 78 3.72 5.02 8.55
N THR A 79 2.65 5.77 8.77
CA THR A 79 1.29 5.26 8.91
C THR A 79 0.42 5.74 7.74
N ILE A 80 -0.37 4.82 7.14
CA ILE A 80 -1.30 5.12 6.05
C ILE A 80 -2.68 4.58 6.44
N GLY A 81 -3.66 5.48 6.51
CA GLY A 81 -5.04 5.16 6.87
C GLY A 81 -5.80 4.43 5.76
N ASP A 82 -6.91 3.82 6.17
CA ASP A 82 -7.76 2.98 5.31
C ASP A 82 -8.21 3.72 4.04
N GLU A 83 -8.42 2.95 2.99
CA GLU A 83 -8.95 3.44 1.70
C GLU A 83 -8.16 4.60 1.08
N SER A 84 -6.84 4.69 1.40
CA SER A 84 -5.96 5.70 0.79
C SER A 84 -5.25 5.14 -0.43
N LEU A 85 -4.98 6.01 -1.38
CA LEU A 85 -4.25 5.69 -2.60
C LEU A 85 -2.92 6.45 -2.64
N ILE A 86 -1.83 5.69 -2.65
CA ILE A 86 -0.48 6.23 -2.81
C ILE A 86 -0.07 6.06 -4.27
N GLY A 87 0.14 7.17 -4.94
CA GLY A 87 0.44 7.20 -6.37
C GLY A 87 1.81 6.61 -6.72
N MET A 88 1.96 6.23 -7.98
CA MET A 88 3.20 5.65 -8.52
C MET A 88 4.42 6.52 -8.22
N GLY A 89 5.49 5.89 -7.73
CA GLY A 89 6.76 6.58 -7.46
C GLY A 89 6.71 7.61 -6.33
N ALA A 90 5.63 7.69 -5.56
CA ALA A 90 5.58 8.56 -4.39
C ALA A 90 6.53 8.08 -3.30
N VAL A 91 7.09 9.00 -2.53
CA VAL A 91 7.99 8.71 -1.40
C VAL A 91 7.37 9.25 -0.12
N ILE A 92 7.19 8.37 0.88
CA ILE A 92 6.67 8.75 2.20
C ILE A 92 7.73 8.44 3.24
N LEU A 93 8.13 9.46 4.01
CA LEU A 93 9.25 9.38 4.95
C LEU A 93 8.79 9.13 6.39
N ASN A 94 9.78 8.82 7.26
CA ASN A 94 9.60 8.45 8.66
C ASN A 94 8.67 9.37 9.43
N GLY A 95 7.80 8.78 10.22
CA GLY A 95 6.88 9.49 11.11
C GLY A 95 5.72 10.19 10.40
N ALA A 96 5.67 10.16 9.06
CA ALA A 96 4.52 10.71 8.34
C ALA A 96 3.25 9.92 8.65
N LYS A 97 2.13 10.62 8.74
CA LYS A 97 0.80 10.05 8.99
C LYS A 97 -0.16 10.50 7.90
N ILE A 98 -0.51 9.58 7.04
CA ILE A 98 -1.54 9.79 6.03
C ILE A 98 -2.87 9.32 6.61
N GLY A 99 -3.87 10.21 6.62
CA GLY A 99 -5.21 9.89 7.07
C GLY A 99 -5.94 8.89 6.17
N LYS A 100 -7.19 8.61 6.50
CA LYS A 100 -8.07 7.74 5.71
C LYS A 100 -8.56 8.45 4.44
N HIS A 101 -8.90 7.67 3.42
CA HIS A 101 -9.47 8.18 2.16
C HIS A 101 -8.63 9.28 1.51
N CYS A 102 -7.30 9.25 1.66
CA CYS A 102 -6.40 10.22 1.05
C CYS A 102 -5.95 9.77 -0.35
N VAL A 103 -5.54 10.74 -1.16
CA VAL A 103 -4.79 10.49 -2.39
C VAL A 103 -3.46 11.23 -2.33
N VAL A 104 -2.37 10.47 -2.36
CA VAL A 104 -1.02 11.00 -2.57
C VAL A 104 -0.70 10.86 -4.06
N GLY A 105 -0.50 11.98 -4.73
CA GLY A 105 -0.26 12.00 -6.18
C GLY A 105 1.05 11.31 -6.58
N ALA A 106 1.13 10.84 -7.82
CA ALA A 106 2.32 10.21 -8.34
C ALA A 106 3.57 11.10 -8.21
N GLY A 107 4.70 10.49 -7.80
CA GLY A 107 5.97 11.20 -7.60
C GLY A 107 6.00 12.21 -6.45
N ALA A 108 4.96 12.29 -5.62
CA ALA A 108 4.94 13.19 -4.48
C ALA A 108 5.96 12.79 -3.41
N LEU A 109 6.53 13.78 -2.73
CA LEU A 109 7.39 13.58 -1.56
C LEU A 109 6.66 14.01 -0.29
N ILE A 110 6.29 13.07 0.57
CA ILE A 110 5.74 13.33 1.90
C ILE A 110 6.89 13.33 2.88
N THR A 111 7.17 14.50 3.46
CA THR A 111 8.32 14.70 4.34
C THR A 111 8.11 14.08 5.71
N GLN A 112 9.21 13.92 6.46
CA GLN A 112 9.19 13.36 7.82
C GLN A 112 8.20 14.08 8.72
N ASN A 113 7.48 13.29 9.51
CA ASN A 113 6.50 13.75 10.51
C ASN A 113 5.34 14.59 9.96
N MET A 114 5.15 14.60 8.64
CA MET A 114 4.02 15.31 8.05
C MET A 114 2.71 14.60 8.40
N GLU A 115 1.73 15.36 8.87
CA GLU A 115 0.38 14.86 9.14
C GLU A 115 -0.56 15.33 8.01
N VAL A 116 -1.21 14.36 7.37
CA VAL A 116 -2.17 14.58 6.29
C VAL A 116 -3.55 14.18 6.77
N PRO A 117 -4.48 15.13 6.93
CA PRO A 117 -5.84 14.85 7.41
C PRO A 117 -6.61 13.92 6.45
N ASP A 118 -7.61 13.23 7.01
CA ASP A 118 -8.50 12.37 6.24
C ASP A 118 -9.09 13.08 5.00
N GLY A 119 -9.24 12.34 3.93
CA GLY A 119 -9.86 12.81 2.70
C GLY A 119 -9.06 13.85 1.92
N SER A 120 -7.76 13.98 2.16
CA SER A 120 -6.91 14.97 1.49
C SER A 120 -6.37 14.50 0.15
N LEU A 121 -6.31 15.41 -0.81
CA LEU A 121 -5.46 15.31 -1.99
C LEU A 121 -4.14 16.03 -1.73
N ILE A 122 -3.03 15.31 -1.83
CA ILE A 122 -1.69 15.85 -1.65
C ILE A 122 -0.79 15.45 -2.81
N PHE A 123 -0.04 16.39 -3.38
CA PHE A 123 0.97 16.12 -4.40
C PHE A 123 2.06 17.19 -4.46
N GLY A 124 3.13 16.87 -5.18
CA GLY A 124 4.30 17.72 -5.40
C GLY A 124 5.54 17.24 -4.64
N ASN A 125 6.67 17.86 -4.92
CA ASN A 125 7.96 17.65 -4.26
C ASN A 125 8.56 19.00 -3.83
N PRO A 126 8.48 19.37 -2.53
CA PRO A 126 7.78 18.66 -1.46
C PRO A 126 6.26 18.66 -1.62
N GLY A 127 5.62 17.61 -1.08
CA GLY A 127 4.16 17.45 -1.13
C GLY A 127 3.42 18.54 -0.37
N LYS A 128 2.31 19.01 -0.95
CA LYS A 128 1.42 19.99 -0.33
C LYS A 128 -0.02 19.55 -0.45
N ILE A 129 -0.77 19.66 0.64
CA ILE A 129 -2.22 19.43 0.65
C ILE A 129 -2.85 20.47 -0.28
N ARG A 130 -3.66 20.03 -1.22
CA ARG A 130 -4.27 20.86 -2.25
C ARG A 130 -5.72 21.15 -1.99
N ARG A 131 -6.47 20.12 -1.61
CA ARG A 131 -7.89 20.20 -1.31
C ARG A 131 -8.37 18.91 -0.64
N VAL A 132 -9.61 18.93 -0.21
CA VAL A 132 -10.34 17.74 0.20
C VAL A 132 -10.84 17.01 -1.05
N LEU A 133 -10.87 15.67 -1.01
CA LEU A 133 -11.44 14.83 -2.06
C LEU A 133 -12.96 14.89 -2.05
N THR A 134 -13.56 14.72 -3.21
CA THR A 134 -15.00 14.49 -3.34
C THR A 134 -15.37 13.07 -2.87
N GLU A 135 -16.64 12.82 -2.57
CA GLU A 135 -17.10 11.47 -2.19
C GLU A 135 -16.90 10.46 -3.34
N GLU A 136 -17.01 10.89 -4.58
CA GLU A 136 -16.75 10.06 -5.75
C GLU A 136 -15.26 9.66 -5.85
N GLU A 137 -14.35 10.59 -5.59
CA GLU A 137 -12.90 10.31 -5.56
C GLU A 137 -12.53 9.33 -4.42
N LYS A 138 -13.13 9.48 -3.24
CA LYS A 138 -12.95 8.54 -2.12
C LYS A 138 -13.46 7.14 -2.47
N ALA A 139 -14.65 7.06 -3.07
CA ALA A 139 -15.22 5.78 -3.51
C ALA A 139 -14.36 5.09 -4.59
N TYR A 140 -13.69 5.88 -5.45
CA TYR A 140 -12.75 5.36 -6.43
C TYR A 140 -11.55 4.66 -5.78
N ASN A 141 -11.01 5.16 -4.67
CA ASN A 141 -9.90 4.52 -3.97
C ASN A 141 -10.23 3.08 -3.59
N ARG A 142 -11.39 2.87 -2.96
CA ARG A 142 -11.88 1.53 -2.60
C ARG A 142 -12.11 0.65 -3.82
N LYS A 143 -12.73 1.18 -4.85
CA LYS A 143 -12.96 0.47 -6.12
C LYS A 143 -11.65 0.01 -6.75
N ASN A 144 -10.62 0.86 -6.73
CA ASN A 144 -9.30 0.53 -7.23
C ASN A 144 -8.67 -0.64 -6.43
N ALA A 145 -8.70 -0.59 -5.10
CA ALA A 145 -8.21 -1.67 -4.26
C ALA A 145 -8.92 -3.00 -4.55
N MET A 146 -10.25 -2.98 -4.69
CA MET A 146 -11.04 -4.17 -5.02
C MET A 146 -10.75 -4.72 -6.43
N GLY A 147 -10.34 -3.87 -7.37
CA GLY A 147 -9.83 -4.31 -8.68
C GLY A 147 -8.61 -5.22 -8.51
N TYR A 148 -7.65 -4.83 -7.69
CA TYR A 148 -6.47 -5.63 -7.37
C TYR A 148 -6.77 -6.93 -6.60
N VAL A 149 -7.80 -6.93 -5.76
CA VAL A 149 -8.30 -8.18 -5.14
C VAL A 149 -8.74 -9.19 -6.19
N LYS A 150 -9.47 -8.73 -7.21
CA LYS A 150 -9.92 -9.58 -8.32
C LYS A 150 -8.73 -10.10 -9.14
N GLU A 151 -7.80 -9.22 -9.52
CA GLU A 151 -6.61 -9.59 -10.28
C GLU A 151 -5.75 -10.62 -9.52
N ALA A 152 -5.59 -10.44 -8.21
CA ALA A 152 -4.84 -11.36 -7.36
C ALA A 152 -5.47 -12.76 -7.33
N ARG A 153 -6.80 -12.87 -7.28
CA ARG A 153 -7.50 -14.15 -7.36
C ARG A 153 -7.28 -14.84 -8.71
N GLU A 154 -7.35 -14.08 -9.80
CA GLU A 154 -7.09 -14.59 -11.15
C GLU A 154 -5.65 -15.13 -11.30
N GLU A 155 -4.67 -14.47 -10.67
CA GLU A 155 -3.28 -14.97 -10.66
C GLU A 155 -3.12 -16.26 -9.85
N LEU A 156 -3.75 -16.37 -8.67
CA LEU A 156 -3.75 -17.61 -7.87
C LEU A 156 -4.33 -18.79 -8.65
N GLU A 157 -5.48 -18.62 -9.29
CA GLU A 157 -6.09 -19.67 -10.12
C GLU A 157 -5.19 -20.11 -11.30
N LYS A 158 -4.40 -19.20 -11.86
CA LYS A 158 -3.44 -19.55 -12.93
C LYS A 158 -2.27 -20.38 -12.40
N VAL A 159 -1.82 -20.12 -11.17
CA VAL A 159 -0.75 -20.89 -10.51
C VAL A 159 -1.24 -22.32 -10.24
N GLU A 160 -2.41 -22.47 -9.60
CA GLU A 160 -3.01 -23.76 -9.29
C GLU A 160 -3.18 -24.64 -10.53
N ARG A 161 -3.73 -24.09 -11.62
CA ARG A 161 -3.88 -24.83 -12.90
C ARG A 161 -2.55 -25.28 -13.50
N LYS A 162 -1.44 -24.61 -13.23
CA LYS A 162 -0.11 -25.03 -13.73
C LYS A 162 0.51 -26.13 -12.89
N GLU A 163 0.17 -26.22 -11.61
CA GLU A 163 0.65 -27.27 -10.72
C GLU A 163 -0.11 -28.61 -10.92
N GLU A 164 -1.33 -28.56 -11.49
CA GLU A 164 -2.14 -29.75 -11.79
C GLU A 164 -1.79 -30.41 -13.15
N MET A 165 -0.97 -29.79 -13.99
CA MET A 165 -0.51 -30.30 -15.30
C MET A 165 0.86 -30.94 -15.22
#